data_00818dcdcd389b3f60ba179c85ed4290
#
_entry.id   00818dcdcd389b3f60ba179c85ed4290
#
_cell.length_a   1.000
_cell.length_b   1.000
_cell.length_c   1.000
_cell.angle_alpha   90.00
_cell.angle_beta   90.00
_cell.angle_gamma   90.00
#
_symmetry.space_group_name_H-M   'P 1'
#
loop_
_entity.id
_entity.type
_entity.pdbx_description
1 polymer ?
#
loop_
_entity_poly.entity_id
_entity_poly.type
_entity_poly.pdbx_seq_one_letter_code
_entity_poly.pdbx_strand_id
1 'polypeptide(L)'
;EIVSVLRERFPNLQDPPSDDICYATSNRQAAIKSISPECDLVIIVGSANSSNSVRLKEVAAEYGASRAERVDFANQVDESWFEGVATVGLSSGASVPEVLVQEVLALLAEYGYGQVDEVVTAEEDIIFSLPKELRAELKRVGDESRSLGGRRRDAEA
;
A
#
# COMPACT_ATOMS: atom_id res chain seq x y z
N GLU A 1 -19.86 -10.80 7.61
CA GLU A 1 -20.91 -11.65 7.04
C GLU A 1 -20.46 -13.13 7.00
N ILE A 2 -19.37 -13.50 6.28
CA ILE A 2 -18.91 -14.91 6.21
C ILE A 2 -18.54 -15.48 7.58
N VAL A 3 -17.78 -14.74 8.38
CA VAL A 3 -17.38 -15.16 9.74
C VAL A 3 -18.57 -15.36 10.67
N SER A 4 -19.59 -14.50 10.56
CA SER A 4 -20.83 -14.65 11.35
C SER A 4 -21.53 -15.97 11.04
N VAL A 5 -21.69 -16.29 9.76
CA VAL A 5 -22.31 -17.56 9.31
C VAL A 5 -21.47 -18.77 9.74
N LEU A 6 -20.13 -18.65 9.69
CA LEU A 6 -19.25 -19.72 10.13
C LEU A 6 -19.34 -19.96 11.65
N ARG A 7 -19.41 -18.88 12.45
CA ARG A 7 -19.59 -19.02 13.93
C ARG A 7 -20.90 -19.69 14.30
N GLU A 8 -21.99 -19.38 13.60
CA GLU A 8 -23.28 -20.04 13.83
C GLU A 8 -23.21 -21.54 13.51
N ARG A 9 -22.51 -21.90 12.45
CA ARG A 9 -22.42 -23.29 11.96
C ARG A 9 -21.37 -24.13 12.71
N PHE A 10 -20.31 -23.48 13.19
CA PHE A 10 -19.18 -24.10 13.86
C PHE A 10 -18.89 -23.39 15.19
N PRO A 11 -19.55 -23.77 16.30
CA PRO A 11 -19.42 -23.10 17.59
C PRO A 11 -17.98 -23.07 18.17
N ASN A 12 -17.11 -23.98 17.70
CA ASN A 12 -15.71 -24.07 18.13
C ASN A 12 -14.74 -23.35 17.18
N LEU A 13 -15.25 -22.51 16.26
CA LEU A 13 -14.41 -21.71 15.37
C LEU A 13 -13.54 -20.78 16.21
N GLN A 14 -12.24 -20.85 16.02
CA GLN A 14 -11.28 -19.92 16.62
C GLN A 14 -10.93 -18.83 15.61
N ASP A 15 -11.04 -17.60 16.06
CA ASP A 15 -10.58 -16.46 15.26
C ASP A 15 -9.03 -16.40 15.30
N PRO A 16 -8.39 -15.82 14.27
CA PRO A 16 -6.98 -15.50 14.36
C PRO A 16 -6.73 -14.55 15.54
N PRO A 17 -5.55 -14.60 16.17
CA PRO A 17 -5.25 -13.84 17.39
C PRO A 17 -5.18 -12.33 17.20
N SER A 18 -5.22 -11.84 15.96
CA SER A 18 -5.28 -10.41 15.60
C SER A 18 -6.12 -10.21 14.35
N ASP A 19 -6.57 -8.99 14.11
CA ASP A 19 -7.11 -8.60 12.83
C ASP A 19 -6.07 -8.93 11.75
N ASP A 20 -6.41 -9.83 10.83
CA ASP A 20 -5.50 -10.46 9.88
C ASP A 20 -5.14 -9.51 8.71
N ILE A 21 -4.95 -8.23 9.04
CA ILE A 21 -4.49 -7.19 8.11
C ILE A 21 -2.98 -7.11 8.24
N CYS A 22 -2.26 -7.35 7.13
CA CYS A 22 -0.81 -7.23 7.13
C CYS A 22 -0.38 -5.79 7.44
N TYR A 23 0.76 -5.64 8.14
CA TYR A 23 1.31 -4.34 8.52
C TYR A 23 1.47 -3.38 7.33
N ALA A 24 1.81 -3.87 6.13
CA ALA A 24 1.93 -3.05 4.93
C ALA A 24 0.60 -2.38 4.54
N THR A 25 -0.53 -3.07 4.73
CA THR A 25 -1.86 -2.50 4.53
C THR A 25 -2.19 -1.47 5.61
N SER A 26 -1.90 -1.77 6.88
CA SER A 26 -2.13 -0.86 8.00
C SER A 26 -1.30 0.42 7.88
N ASN A 27 -0.03 0.31 7.50
CA ASN A 27 0.87 1.45 7.31
C ASN A 27 0.39 2.36 6.17
N ARG A 28 -0.04 1.79 5.03
CA ARG A 28 -0.60 2.57 3.93
C ARG A 28 -1.89 3.28 4.32
N GLN A 29 -2.77 2.62 5.07
CA GLN A 29 -3.97 3.29 5.59
C GLN A 29 -3.62 4.43 6.55
N ALA A 30 -2.61 4.26 7.41
CA ALA A 30 -2.14 5.31 8.30
C ALA A 30 -1.57 6.51 7.51
N ALA A 31 -0.77 6.26 6.47
CA ALA A 31 -0.25 7.30 5.59
C ALA A 31 -1.38 8.06 4.88
N ILE A 32 -2.34 7.35 4.29
CA ILE A 32 -3.51 7.99 3.65
C ILE A 32 -4.30 8.85 4.64
N LYS A 33 -4.55 8.35 5.85
CA LYS A 33 -5.25 9.12 6.90
C LYS A 33 -4.53 10.40 7.25
N SER A 34 -3.18 10.39 7.26
CA SER A 34 -2.38 11.57 7.61
C SER A 34 -2.39 12.63 6.51
N ILE A 35 -2.37 12.25 5.23
CA ILE A 35 -2.29 13.20 4.13
C ILE A 35 -3.66 13.69 3.63
N SER A 36 -4.70 12.87 3.76
CA SER A 36 -6.03 13.16 3.18
C SER A 36 -6.60 14.53 3.58
N PRO A 37 -6.47 15.00 4.84
CA PRO A 37 -6.99 16.32 5.23
C PRO A 37 -6.34 17.49 4.51
N GLU A 38 -5.14 17.30 3.96
CA GLU A 38 -4.34 18.34 3.30
C GLU A 38 -4.41 18.24 1.76
N CYS A 39 -5.12 17.22 1.23
CA CYS A 39 -5.22 16.96 -0.20
C CYS A 39 -6.62 17.27 -0.74
N ASP A 40 -6.65 18.02 -1.84
CA ASP A 40 -7.88 18.25 -2.60
C ASP A 40 -8.28 16.98 -3.38
N LEU A 41 -7.29 16.29 -3.94
CA LEU A 41 -7.44 15.04 -4.68
C LEU A 41 -6.48 13.98 -4.12
N VAL A 42 -6.95 12.77 -3.87
CA VAL A 42 -6.11 11.61 -3.58
C VAL A 42 -6.28 10.57 -4.68
N ILE A 43 -5.16 10.16 -5.27
CA ILE A 43 -5.11 9.12 -6.30
C ILE A 43 -4.49 7.86 -5.70
N ILE A 44 -5.18 6.73 -5.82
CA ILE A 44 -4.71 5.41 -5.40
C ILE A 44 -4.37 4.59 -6.64
N VAL A 45 -3.10 4.23 -6.80
CA VAL A 45 -2.69 3.30 -7.86
C VAL A 45 -2.95 1.86 -7.43
N GLY A 46 -3.72 1.12 -8.23
CA GLY A 46 -4.01 -0.28 -7.94
C GLY A 46 -5.33 -0.76 -8.53
N SER A 47 -5.48 -2.08 -8.65
CA SER A 47 -6.60 -2.71 -9.35
C SER A 47 -7.94 -2.59 -8.61
N ALA A 48 -9.03 -2.48 -9.37
CA ALA A 48 -10.40 -2.57 -8.86
C ALA A 48 -10.70 -3.91 -8.17
N ASN A 49 -9.97 -4.95 -8.52
CA ASN A 49 -10.10 -6.28 -7.91
C ASN A 49 -9.29 -6.40 -6.60
N SER A 50 -8.50 -5.40 -6.25
CA SER A 50 -7.73 -5.34 -5.01
C SER A 50 -8.55 -4.70 -3.91
N SER A 51 -9.05 -5.48 -2.95
CA SER A 51 -9.77 -4.97 -1.78
C SER A 51 -8.96 -3.91 -1.01
N ASN A 52 -7.63 -4.06 -0.95
CA ASN A 52 -6.75 -3.08 -0.33
C ASN A 52 -6.77 -1.73 -1.07
N SER A 53 -6.65 -1.74 -2.41
CA SER A 53 -6.67 -0.50 -3.20
C SER A 53 -8.03 0.21 -3.13
N VAL A 54 -9.12 -0.56 -3.17
CA VAL A 54 -10.48 -0.02 -2.97
C VAL A 54 -10.62 0.59 -1.58
N ARG A 55 -10.15 -0.11 -0.53
CA ARG A 55 -10.24 0.40 0.85
C ARG A 55 -9.40 1.66 1.05
N LEU A 56 -8.23 1.80 0.42
CA LEU A 56 -7.43 3.03 0.50
C LEU A 56 -8.17 4.24 -0.09
N LYS A 57 -8.87 4.06 -1.23
CA LYS A 57 -9.74 5.11 -1.80
C LYS A 57 -10.85 5.54 -0.82
N GLU A 58 -11.53 4.56 -0.20
CA GLU A 58 -12.56 4.84 0.81
C GLU A 58 -11.99 5.60 2.01
N VAL A 59 -10.84 5.15 2.53
CA VAL A 59 -10.15 5.82 3.64
C VAL A 59 -9.79 7.25 3.29
N ALA A 60 -9.28 7.52 2.08
CA ALA A 60 -8.98 8.89 1.65
C ALA A 60 -10.23 9.80 1.73
N ALA A 61 -11.36 9.32 1.21
CA ALA A 61 -12.62 10.07 1.26
C ALA A 61 -13.16 10.24 2.70
N GLU A 62 -13.07 9.18 3.53
CA GLU A 62 -13.51 9.22 4.94
C GLU A 62 -12.70 10.22 5.78
N TYR A 63 -11.42 10.43 5.45
CA TYR A 63 -10.48 11.22 6.24
C TYR A 63 -10.20 12.63 5.67
N GLY A 64 -11.02 13.10 4.74
CA GLY A 64 -11.11 14.52 4.41
C GLY A 64 -10.56 14.93 3.04
N ALA A 65 -10.10 14.01 2.20
CA ALA A 65 -9.84 14.34 0.81
C ALA A 65 -11.12 14.82 0.12
N SER A 66 -11.08 15.96 -0.58
CA SER A 66 -12.25 16.49 -1.28
C SER A 66 -12.69 15.55 -2.40
N ARG A 67 -11.72 14.85 -3.00
CA ARG A 67 -11.93 13.81 -4.00
C ARG A 67 -10.92 12.67 -3.80
N ALA A 68 -11.36 11.42 -3.98
CA ALA A 68 -10.50 10.27 -3.99
C ALA A 68 -10.78 9.40 -5.22
N GLU A 69 -9.74 9.08 -5.98
CA GLU A 69 -9.85 8.28 -7.20
C GLU A 69 -8.87 7.11 -7.17
N ARG A 70 -9.15 6.09 -7.96
CA ARG A 70 -8.32 4.90 -8.12
C ARG A 70 -8.09 4.63 -9.59
N VAL A 71 -6.85 4.36 -9.93
CA VAL A 71 -6.43 4.03 -11.30
C VAL A 71 -5.57 2.76 -11.31
N ASP A 72 -5.69 1.94 -12.33
CA ASP A 72 -4.77 0.83 -12.57
C ASP A 72 -3.50 1.33 -13.26
N PHE A 73 -3.63 2.33 -14.15
CA PHE A 73 -2.55 2.87 -14.98
C PHE A 73 -2.68 4.38 -15.14
N ALA A 74 -1.58 5.06 -15.46
CA ALA A 74 -1.54 6.51 -15.64
C ALA A 74 -2.53 7.03 -16.69
N ASN A 75 -2.78 6.28 -17.77
CA ASN A 75 -3.72 6.65 -18.82
C ASN A 75 -5.20 6.66 -18.41
N GLN A 76 -5.51 6.22 -17.19
CA GLN A 76 -6.86 6.27 -16.62
C GLN A 76 -7.10 7.54 -15.78
N VAL A 77 -6.06 8.34 -15.58
CA VAL A 77 -6.18 9.63 -14.91
C VAL A 77 -6.92 10.59 -15.83
N ASP A 78 -7.99 11.20 -15.32
CA ASP A 78 -8.81 12.14 -16.08
C ASP A 78 -8.38 13.57 -15.72
N GLU A 79 -8.04 14.35 -16.74
CA GLU A 79 -7.60 15.75 -16.60
C GLU A 79 -8.64 16.62 -15.85
N SER A 80 -9.92 16.31 -16.01
CA SER A 80 -10.99 17.04 -15.33
C SER A 80 -10.95 16.94 -13.81
N TRP A 81 -10.21 15.96 -13.26
CA TRP A 81 -10.07 15.83 -11.81
C TRP A 81 -9.26 16.96 -11.18
N PHE A 82 -8.44 17.64 -11.97
CA PHE A 82 -7.51 18.68 -11.50
C PHE A 82 -8.11 20.09 -11.48
N GLU A 83 -9.37 20.27 -11.90
CA GLU A 83 -10.01 21.58 -11.83
C GLU A 83 -10.13 22.07 -10.38
N GLY A 84 -9.42 23.18 -10.08
CA GLY A 84 -9.41 23.78 -8.74
C GLY A 84 -8.61 23.02 -7.69
N VAL A 85 -7.84 22.00 -8.07
CA VAL A 85 -6.99 21.21 -7.19
C VAL A 85 -5.64 21.89 -7.00
N ALA A 86 -5.24 22.16 -5.77
CA ALA A 86 -3.93 22.68 -5.42
C ALA A 86 -2.98 21.58 -4.94
N THR A 87 -3.50 20.60 -4.19
CA THR A 87 -2.70 19.54 -3.58
C THR A 87 -3.21 18.16 -3.99
N VAL A 88 -2.32 17.33 -4.53
CA VAL A 88 -2.60 15.95 -4.92
C VAL A 88 -1.84 14.98 -4.02
N GLY A 89 -2.56 14.09 -3.34
CA GLY A 89 -1.99 12.95 -2.63
C GLY A 89 -1.91 11.72 -3.55
N LEU A 90 -0.80 11.00 -3.51
CA LEU A 90 -0.61 9.77 -4.26
C LEU A 90 -0.22 8.62 -3.32
N SER A 91 -0.86 7.48 -3.49
CA SER A 91 -0.49 6.23 -2.83
C SER A 91 -0.81 5.02 -3.70
N SER A 92 -0.41 3.85 -3.26
CA SER A 92 -0.63 2.62 -4.02
C SER A 92 -1.06 1.46 -3.13
N GLY A 93 -1.70 0.47 -3.75
CA GLY A 93 -1.92 -0.83 -3.10
C GLY A 93 -0.59 -1.54 -2.80
N ALA A 94 -0.58 -2.39 -1.77
CA ALA A 94 0.64 -3.05 -1.27
C ALA A 94 1.37 -3.93 -2.31
N SER A 95 0.67 -4.44 -3.31
CA SER A 95 1.22 -5.31 -4.35
C SER A 95 1.41 -4.62 -5.71
N VAL A 96 1.25 -3.28 -5.75
CA VAL A 96 1.40 -2.52 -6.99
C VAL A 96 2.88 -2.38 -7.34
N PRO A 97 3.29 -2.69 -8.58
CA PRO A 97 4.65 -2.44 -9.03
C PRO A 97 5.00 -0.94 -8.97
N GLU A 98 6.18 -0.63 -8.46
CA GLU A 98 6.67 0.75 -8.32
C GLU A 98 6.66 1.52 -9.66
N VAL A 99 6.91 0.85 -10.78
CA VAL A 99 6.89 1.47 -12.12
C VAL A 99 5.57 2.15 -12.43
N LEU A 100 4.43 1.58 -12.01
CA LEU A 100 3.11 2.17 -12.25
C LEU A 100 2.89 3.44 -11.40
N VAL A 101 3.45 3.49 -10.22
CA VAL A 101 3.43 4.69 -9.37
C VAL A 101 4.25 5.80 -10.01
N GLN A 102 5.44 5.45 -10.52
CA GLN A 102 6.33 6.39 -11.21
C GLN A 102 5.72 6.94 -12.50
N GLU A 103 4.98 6.12 -13.25
CA GLU A 103 4.23 6.59 -14.43
C GLU A 103 3.15 7.62 -14.07
N VAL A 104 2.43 7.42 -12.97
CA VAL A 104 1.44 8.40 -12.49
C VAL A 104 2.14 9.67 -11.97
N LEU A 105 3.26 9.55 -11.25
CA LEU A 105 4.05 10.71 -10.81
C LEU A 105 4.56 11.54 -12.00
N ALA A 106 5.04 10.89 -13.06
CA ALA A 106 5.49 11.58 -14.27
C ALA A 106 4.34 12.35 -14.93
N LEU A 107 3.15 11.74 -15.03
CA LEU A 107 1.96 12.40 -15.56
C LEU A 107 1.53 13.60 -14.69
N LEU A 108 1.56 13.45 -13.36
CA LEU A 108 1.24 14.54 -12.43
C LEU A 108 2.21 15.71 -12.60
N ALA A 109 3.50 15.45 -12.85
CA ALA A 109 4.48 16.48 -13.11
C ALA A 109 4.17 17.26 -14.41
N GLU A 110 3.66 16.61 -15.47
CA GLU A 110 3.19 17.25 -16.70
C GLU A 110 1.99 18.19 -16.45
N TYR A 111 1.13 17.84 -15.50
CA TYR A 111 -0.01 18.66 -15.07
C TYR A 111 0.36 19.77 -14.07
N GLY A 112 1.65 19.92 -13.74
CA GLY A 112 2.14 20.98 -12.86
C GLY A 112 2.39 20.57 -11.41
N TYR A 113 2.13 19.32 -11.03
CA TYR A 113 2.38 18.77 -9.68
C TYR A 113 3.76 18.10 -9.59
N GLY A 114 4.80 18.81 -10.04
CA GLY A 114 6.17 18.27 -10.08
C GLY A 114 6.94 18.38 -8.76
N GLN A 115 6.44 19.14 -7.77
CA GLN A 115 7.04 19.16 -6.44
C GLN A 115 6.45 18.00 -5.62
N VAL A 116 7.31 17.09 -5.17
CA VAL A 116 6.90 15.87 -4.45
C VAL A 116 7.50 15.88 -3.06
N ASP A 117 6.64 15.75 -2.05
CA ASP A 117 7.02 15.52 -0.66
C ASP A 117 6.64 14.10 -0.27
N GLU A 118 7.63 13.32 0.19
CA GLU A 118 7.39 11.95 0.65
C GLU A 118 6.98 11.94 2.13
N VAL A 119 5.81 11.36 2.41
CA VAL A 119 5.30 11.22 3.77
C VAL A 119 5.54 9.80 4.29
N VAL A 120 6.48 9.66 5.20
CA VAL A 120 6.81 8.39 5.88
C VAL A 120 6.14 8.37 7.25
N THR A 121 5.18 7.45 7.45
CA THR A 121 4.42 7.31 8.71
C THR A 121 4.87 6.14 9.57
N ALA A 122 5.65 5.21 9.03
CA ALA A 122 6.17 4.06 9.75
C ALA A 122 7.53 3.62 9.20
N GLU A 123 8.46 3.33 10.09
CA GLU A 123 9.70 2.62 9.73
C GLU A 123 9.42 1.11 9.77
N GLU A 124 9.68 0.42 8.65
CA GLU A 124 9.47 -1.02 8.55
C GLU A 124 10.79 -1.77 8.77
N ASP A 125 11.01 -2.25 9.99
CA ASP A 125 12.18 -3.08 10.36
C ASP A 125 11.86 -4.59 10.33
N ILE A 126 10.82 -5.02 9.61
CA ILE A 126 10.41 -6.43 9.61
C ILE A 126 11.27 -7.22 8.62
N ILE A 127 12.10 -8.10 9.17
CA ILE A 127 12.89 -9.06 8.40
C ILE A 127 12.15 -10.41 8.38
N PHE A 128 11.64 -10.79 7.21
CA PHE A 128 11.07 -12.12 7.02
C PHE A 128 12.21 -13.15 6.96
N SER A 129 12.32 -13.97 7.99
CA SER A 129 13.27 -15.08 8.01
C SER A 129 12.61 -16.37 7.50
N LEU A 130 13.39 -17.17 6.77
CA LEU A 130 12.93 -18.50 6.36
C LEU A 130 12.49 -19.35 7.56
N PRO A 131 11.45 -20.21 7.41
CA PRO A 131 11.09 -21.21 8.42
C PRO A 131 12.31 -22.00 8.90
N LYS A 132 12.31 -22.41 10.17
CA LYS A 132 13.48 -23.07 10.79
C LYS A 132 13.91 -24.33 10.04
N GLU A 133 12.93 -25.09 9.54
CA GLU A 133 13.13 -26.32 8.78
C GLU A 133 13.86 -26.03 7.48
N LEU A 134 13.40 -25.03 6.72
CA LEU A 134 13.98 -24.64 5.44
C LEU A 134 15.38 -24.04 5.61
N ARG A 135 15.60 -23.31 6.69
CA ARG A 135 16.92 -22.77 7.05
C ARG A 135 17.94 -23.87 7.39
N ALA A 136 17.48 -24.92 8.07
CA ALA A 136 18.30 -26.08 8.38
C ALA A 136 18.65 -26.87 7.11
N GLU A 137 17.72 -27.01 6.19
CA GLU A 137 17.91 -27.69 4.93
C GLU A 137 18.85 -26.94 4.00
N LEU A 138 18.72 -25.61 3.87
CA LEU A 138 19.64 -24.78 3.11
C LEU A 138 21.09 -24.82 3.65
N LYS A 139 21.26 -24.88 4.97
CA LYS A 139 22.60 -25.09 5.58
C LYS A 139 23.18 -26.45 5.22
N ARG A 140 22.34 -27.49 5.16
CA ARG A 140 22.78 -28.84 4.75
C ARG A 140 23.22 -28.92 3.29
N VAL A 141 22.55 -28.16 2.43
CA VAL A 141 22.83 -28.15 0.98
C VAL A 141 23.97 -27.19 0.62
N GLY A 142 24.50 -26.41 1.60
CA GLY A 142 25.63 -25.50 1.38
C GLY A 142 25.28 -24.24 0.59
N ASP A 143 24.00 -23.92 0.44
CA ASP A 143 23.53 -22.75 -0.30
C ASP A 143 23.27 -21.56 0.64
N GLU A 144 24.35 -21.02 1.22
CA GLU A 144 24.28 -19.79 2.03
C GLU A 144 23.94 -18.53 1.22
N SER A 145 23.98 -18.60 -0.11
CA SER A 145 23.80 -17.44 -1.01
C SER A 145 22.34 -17.03 -1.25
N ARG A 146 21.37 -17.86 -0.84
CA ARG A 146 19.93 -17.63 -1.05
C ARG A 146 19.15 -17.25 0.19
N SER A 147 19.79 -16.63 1.18
CA SER A 147 19.00 -15.97 2.21
C SER A 147 18.29 -14.76 1.58
N LEU A 148 16.99 -14.88 1.38
CA LEU A 148 16.12 -13.76 1.04
C LEU A 148 16.02 -12.80 2.26
N GLY A 149 17.15 -12.39 2.79
CA GLY A 149 17.28 -11.30 3.73
C GLY A 149 17.35 -10.00 2.93
N GLY A 150 16.39 -9.13 3.10
CA GLY A 150 16.38 -7.83 2.47
C GLY A 150 17.72 -7.13 2.63
N ARG A 151 18.32 -6.71 1.52
CA ARG A 151 19.47 -5.81 1.56
C ARG A 151 19.00 -4.51 2.17
N ARG A 152 19.56 -4.13 3.29
CA ARG A 152 19.60 -2.72 3.70
C ARG A 152 20.14 -1.94 2.50
N ARG A 153 19.38 -0.99 2.00
CA ARG A 153 19.97 0.09 1.22
C ARG A 153 20.67 0.96 2.25
N ASP A 154 21.97 0.78 2.35
CA ASP A 154 22.81 1.73 3.05
C ASP A 154 22.64 3.06 2.32
N ALA A 155 21.99 4.00 2.99
CA ALA A 155 22.01 5.38 2.62
C ALA A 155 23.43 5.88 2.93
N GLU A 156 24.28 5.95 1.91
CA GLU A 156 25.50 6.74 1.98
C GLU A 156 25.28 8.06 1.27
N ALA A 157 25.45 9.10 2.13
CA ALA A 157 25.89 10.48 1.92
C ALA A 157 25.45 11.22 0.64
#